data_17278e27f4d5fdd11dff5e7b813d07df
#
_entry.id   17278e27f4d5fdd11dff5e7b813d07df
#
_cell.length_a   1.000
_cell.length_b   1.000
_cell.length_c   1.000
_cell.angle_alpha   90.00
_cell.angle_beta   90.00
_cell.angle_gamma   90.00
#
_symmetry.space_group_name_H-M   'P 1'
#
loop_
_entity.id
_entity.type
_entity.pdbx_description
1 polymer ?
#
loop_
_entity_poly.entity_id
_entity_poly.type
_entity_poly.pdbx_seq_one_letter_code
_entity_poly.pdbx_strand_id
1 'polypeptide(L)'
;KYADLIKKHLIDIKEDGSFSLDMSYFNYCTGLTMTNEKFDRLFGGPARQSESTLTQKEMDLAASIQVVTEEIVIKLARGIAKSTGQKNLCLAGGVALNCVANGKLLREKVFDNIWIQPAAGDAGGAVGAALGAYHLMLGQARKPMTGQDRMRGAYLGPRYETVDIEQRLKAAGAVFSTVSDADVIELTAQALAEGKAVGWHQG
;
A
#
# COMPACT_ATOMS: atom_id res chain seq x y z
N LYS A 1 9.66 19.36 -5.61
CA LYS A 1 9.39 20.77 -5.97
C LYS A 1 8.39 21.40 -4.99
N TYR A 2 7.32 20.70 -4.62
CA TYR A 2 6.24 21.23 -3.77
C TYR A 2 6.29 20.78 -2.32
N ALA A 3 7.27 19.98 -1.88
CA ALA A 3 7.31 19.43 -0.51
C ALA A 3 7.27 20.52 0.58
N ASP A 4 8.03 21.59 0.42
CA ASP A 4 8.04 22.69 1.39
C ASP A 4 6.73 23.49 1.39
N LEU A 5 6.10 23.62 0.21
CA LEU A 5 4.79 24.26 0.09
C LEU A 5 3.71 23.43 0.80
N ILE A 6 3.74 22.12 0.64
CA ILE A 6 2.86 21.16 1.33
C ILE A 6 3.04 21.32 2.84
N LYS A 7 4.27 21.23 3.33
CA LYS A 7 4.58 21.35 4.77
C LYS A 7 4.20 22.72 5.34
N LYS A 8 4.30 23.77 4.56
CA LYS A 8 3.98 25.13 5.01
C LYS A 8 2.47 25.39 5.09
N HIS A 9 1.68 24.82 4.19
CA HIS A 9 0.28 25.19 4.01
C HIS A 9 -0.74 24.09 4.24
N LEU A 10 -0.39 22.82 3.99
CA LEU A 10 -1.36 21.73 4.01
C LEU A 10 -1.27 20.85 5.25
N ILE A 11 -0.08 20.78 5.87
CA ILE A 11 0.15 19.81 6.95
C ILE A 11 1.10 20.39 8.00
N ASP A 12 0.72 20.26 9.25
CA ASP A 12 1.56 20.56 10.41
C ASP A 12 2.10 19.23 10.97
N ILE A 13 3.43 19.06 10.94
CA ILE A 13 4.11 17.84 11.35
C ILE A 13 4.91 18.13 12.62
N LYS A 14 4.58 17.43 13.71
CA LYS A 14 5.27 17.55 14.99
C LYS A 14 6.57 16.73 15.01
N GLU A 15 7.39 16.95 16.06
CA GLU A 15 8.66 16.24 16.22
C GLU A 15 8.49 14.74 16.48
N ASP A 16 7.39 14.33 17.11
CA ASP A 16 7.05 12.92 17.31
C ASP A 16 6.42 12.24 16.10
N GLY A 17 6.22 12.99 15.00
CA GLY A 17 5.61 12.54 13.77
C GLY A 17 4.08 12.65 13.73
N SER A 18 3.44 13.03 14.84
CA SER A 18 2.01 13.37 14.78
C SER A 18 1.79 14.55 13.85
N PHE A 19 0.64 14.58 13.19
CA PHE A 19 0.36 15.60 12.19
C PHE A 19 -1.11 15.97 12.13
N SER A 20 -1.39 17.13 11.58
CA SER A 20 -2.74 17.57 11.26
C SER A 20 -2.77 18.24 9.89
N LEU A 21 -3.89 18.05 9.16
CA LEU A 21 -4.11 18.70 7.88
C LEU A 21 -4.87 20.01 8.08
N ASP A 22 -4.52 21.03 7.29
CA ASP A 22 -5.39 22.21 7.11
C ASP A 22 -6.54 21.83 6.19
N MET A 23 -7.67 21.47 6.80
CA MET A 23 -8.86 20.99 6.11
C MET A 23 -9.49 22.07 5.20
N SER A 24 -9.08 23.33 5.31
CA SER A 24 -9.57 24.40 4.41
C SER A 24 -9.17 24.23 2.94
N TYR A 25 -8.25 23.32 2.63
CA TYR A 25 -7.82 22.98 1.26
C TYR A 25 -8.55 21.77 0.67
N PHE A 26 -9.38 21.09 1.47
CA PHE A 26 -9.95 19.79 1.13
C PHE A 26 -11.48 19.81 1.23
N ASN A 27 -12.14 19.04 0.37
CA ASN A 27 -13.61 18.92 0.34
C ASN A 27 -14.11 17.51 0.70
N TYR A 28 -13.25 16.52 0.84
CA TYR A 28 -13.66 15.11 0.95
C TYR A 28 -14.53 14.77 2.17
N CYS A 29 -14.53 15.62 3.22
CA CYS A 29 -15.39 15.40 4.38
C CYS A 29 -16.86 15.73 4.12
N THR A 30 -17.15 16.68 3.23
CA THR A 30 -18.50 17.23 3.04
C THR A 30 -18.91 17.39 1.58
N GLY A 31 -18.01 17.21 0.64
CA GLY A 31 -18.21 17.40 -0.79
C GLY A 31 -17.93 16.17 -1.62
N LEU A 32 -18.11 16.29 -2.92
CA LEU A 32 -17.88 15.24 -3.92
C LEU A 32 -16.51 15.34 -4.60
N THR A 33 -15.66 16.26 -4.18
CA THR A 33 -14.30 16.45 -4.69
C THR A 33 -13.29 16.28 -3.56
N MET A 34 -12.08 15.86 -3.88
CA MET A 34 -11.01 15.69 -2.89
C MET A 34 -10.46 17.04 -2.42
N THR A 35 -10.26 17.97 -3.36
CA THR A 35 -9.66 19.29 -3.12
C THR A 35 -10.59 20.40 -3.58
N ASN A 36 -10.25 21.64 -3.29
CA ASN A 36 -11.04 22.82 -3.64
C ASN A 36 -10.18 23.90 -4.31
N GLU A 37 -10.80 25.03 -4.66
CA GLU A 37 -10.13 26.15 -5.34
C GLU A 37 -8.94 26.74 -4.55
N LYS A 38 -8.92 26.63 -3.22
CA LYS A 38 -7.78 27.09 -2.42
C LYS A 38 -6.55 26.22 -2.70
N PHE A 39 -6.76 24.89 -2.83
CA PHE A 39 -5.73 23.95 -3.26
C PHE A 39 -5.26 24.27 -4.69
N ASP A 40 -6.21 24.49 -5.60
CA ASP A 40 -5.93 24.80 -7.01
C ASP A 40 -5.06 26.05 -7.14
N ARG A 41 -5.40 27.12 -6.41
CA ARG A 41 -4.59 28.34 -6.37
C ARG A 41 -3.19 28.11 -5.81
N LEU A 42 -3.06 27.29 -4.77
CA LEU A 42 -1.76 26.99 -4.15
C LEU A 42 -0.81 26.29 -5.11
N PHE A 43 -1.33 25.38 -5.95
CA PHE A 43 -0.52 24.59 -6.87
C PHE A 43 -0.60 25.02 -8.34
N GLY A 44 -1.18 26.20 -8.60
CA GLY A 44 -1.13 26.84 -9.91
C GLY A 44 -2.06 26.24 -10.96
N GLY A 45 -3.28 25.86 -10.58
CA GLY A 45 -4.34 25.44 -11.50
C GLY A 45 -5.24 24.33 -10.98
N PRO A 46 -6.35 24.05 -11.68
CA PRO A 46 -7.37 23.11 -11.25
C PRO A 46 -6.85 21.68 -11.16
N ALA A 47 -7.64 20.82 -10.50
CA ALA A 47 -7.42 19.39 -10.49
C ALA A 47 -7.42 18.83 -11.92
N ARG A 48 -6.53 17.87 -12.19
CA ARG A 48 -6.48 17.16 -13.46
C ARG A 48 -7.80 16.43 -13.71
N GLN A 49 -8.32 16.50 -14.92
CA GLN A 49 -9.47 15.67 -15.29
C GLN A 49 -9.07 14.20 -15.37
N SER A 50 -9.98 13.32 -14.95
CA SER A 50 -9.77 11.88 -15.03
C SER A 50 -9.35 11.47 -16.45
N GLU A 51 -8.44 10.52 -16.55
CA GLU A 51 -7.90 9.95 -17.79
C GLU A 51 -7.19 10.94 -18.73
N SER A 52 -7.06 12.22 -18.37
CA SER A 52 -6.24 13.15 -19.16
C SER A 52 -4.73 12.89 -18.97
N THR A 53 -3.94 13.37 -19.91
CA THR A 53 -2.47 13.20 -19.89
C THR A 53 -1.87 13.83 -18.64
N LEU A 54 -0.95 13.10 -17.98
CA LEU A 54 -0.16 13.61 -16.87
C LEU A 54 0.84 14.66 -17.36
N THR A 55 0.90 15.77 -16.65
CA THR A 55 1.91 16.81 -16.91
C THR A 55 3.02 16.78 -15.85
N GLN A 56 4.06 17.55 -16.04
CA GLN A 56 5.14 17.69 -15.06
C GLN A 56 4.61 18.16 -13.69
N LYS A 57 3.53 18.93 -13.65
CA LYS A 57 2.89 19.41 -12.41
C LYS A 57 2.42 18.23 -11.55
N GLU A 58 1.66 17.31 -12.14
CA GLU A 58 1.13 16.14 -11.43
C GLU A 58 2.26 15.21 -10.96
N MET A 59 3.28 14.99 -11.78
CA MET A 59 4.47 14.21 -11.42
C MET A 59 5.24 14.85 -10.25
N ASP A 60 5.43 16.19 -10.29
CA ASP A 60 6.08 16.92 -9.21
C ASP A 60 5.26 16.89 -7.90
N LEU A 61 3.92 16.96 -7.98
CA LEU A 61 3.04 16.84 -6.82
C LEU A 61 3.13 15.44 -6.21
N ALA A 62 3.04 14.39 -7.02
CA ALA A 62 3.14 13.01 -6.58
C ALA A 62 4.49 12.73 -5.90
N ALA A 63 5.59 13.15 -6.51
CA ALA A 63 6.91 13.03 -5.91
C ALA A 63 7.05 13.83 -4.61
N SER A 64 6.40 15.00 -4.52
CA SER A 64 6.48 15.86 -3.33
C SER A 64 5.69 15.29 -2.16
N ILE A 65 4.49 14.76 -2.39
CA ILE A 65 3.71 14.12 -1.32
C ILE A 65 4.39 12.84 -0.84
N GLN A 66 5.05 12.09 -1.72
CA GLN A 66 5.83 10.91 -1.33
C GLN A 66 6.93 11.28 -0.34
N VAL A 67 7.70 12.34 -0.62
CA VAL A 67 8.76 12.83 0.30
C VAL A 67 8.19 13.23 1.67
N VAL A 68 7.06 13.92 1.69
CA VAL A 68 6.39 14.32 2.94
C VAL A 68 5.87 13.09 3.71
N THR A 69 5.28 12.13 3.01
CA THR A 69 4.81 10.87 3.61
C THR A 69 5.97 10.08 4.24
N GLU A 70 7.10 9.97 3.56
CA GLU A 70 8.30 9.31 4.10
C GLU A 70 8.81 10.00 5.37
N GLU A 71 8.85 11.33 5.39
CA GLU A 71 9.24 12.10 6.58
C GLU A 71 8.32 11.78 7.78
N ILE A 72 7.01 11.78 7.55
CA ILE A 72 6.01 11.47 8.59
C ILE A 72 6.18 10.05 9.11
N VAL A 73 6.26 9.07 8.22
CA VAL A 73 6.40 7.65 8.59
C VAL A 73 7.64 7.43 9.44
N ILE A 74 8.77 8.03 9.08
CA ILE A 74 10.02 7.91 9.82
C ILE A 74 9.93 8.60 11.19
N LYS A 75 9.37 9.81 11.26
CA LYS A 75 9.18 10.52 12.52
C LYS A 75 8.27 9.75 13.48
N LEU A 76 7.11 9.25 12.97
CA LEU A 76 6.21 8.40 13.76
C LEU A 76 6.91 7.14 14.27
N ALA A 77 7.65 6.45 13.41
CA ALA A 77 8.39 5.26 13.79
C ALA A 77 9.42 5.55 14.91
N ARG A 78 10.18 6.61 14.77
CA ARG A 78 11.14 7.06 15.80
C ARG A 78 10.45 7.46 17.11
N GLY A 79 9.32 8.18 17.03
CA GLY A 79 8.51 8.55 18.17
C GLY A 79 7.99 7.32 18.92
N ILE A 80 7.43 6.34 18.20
CA ILE A 80 6.94 5.07 18.75
C ILE A 80 8.08 4.27 19.39
N ALA A 81 9.21 4.11 18.69
CA ALA A 81 10.36 3.40 19.23
C ALA A 81 10.84 4.02 20.55
N LYS A 82 10.94 5.36 20.58
CA LYS A 82 11.35 6.10 21.78
C LYS A 82 10.36 5.95 22.94
N SER A 83 9.07 6.01 22.65
CA SER A 83 8.03 5.98 23.72
C SER A 83 7.77 4.57 24.26
N THR A 84 7.94 3.53 23.43
CA THR A 84 7.61 2.15 23.81
C THR A 84 8.81 1.28 24.14
N GLY A 85 10.00 1.63 23.65
CA GLY A 85 11.20 0.79 23.76
C GLY A 85 11.10 -0.54 23.00
N GLN A 86 10.05 -0.73 22.17
CA GLN A 86 9.85 -1.96 21.40
C GLN A 86 10.83 -2.04 20.22
N LYS A 87 11.21 -3.26 19.88
CA LYS A 87 12.15 -3.56 18.79
C LYS A 87 11.50 -4.05 17.51
N ASN A 88 10.22 -4.41 17.58
CA ASN A 88 9.46 -4.94 16.46
C ASN A 88 8.31 -3.98 16.15
N LEU A 89 8.14 -3.66 14.87
CA LEU A 89 7.07 -2.80 14.37
C LEU A 89 6.10 -3.60 13.52
N CYS A 90 4.80 -3.44 13.78
CA CYS A 90 3.75 -3.90 12.90
C CYS A 90 3.09 -2.71 12.21
N LEU A 91 2.91 -2.79 10.90
CA LEU A 91 2.25 -1.77 10.08
C LEU A 91 0.94 -2.31 9.51
N ALA A 92 -0.11 -1.51 9.59
CA ALA A 92 -1.41 -1.75 8.97
C ALA A 92 -2.02 -0.42 8.53
N GLY A 93 -3.06 -0.45 7.69
CA GLY A 93 -3.64 0.70 7.02
C GLY A 93 -3.12 0.86 5.58
N GLY A 94 -3.85 1.63 4.73
CA GLY A 94 -3.50 1.77 3.31
C GLY A 94 -2.08 2.30 3.07
N VAL A 95 -1.62 3.26 3.88
CA VAL A 95 -0.25 3.81 3.78
C VAL A 95 0.82 2.79 4.13
N ALA A 96 0.50 1.75 4.91
CA ALA A 96 1.43 0.66 5.21
C ALA A 96 1.85 -0.14 3.96
N LEU A 97 1.16 0.01 2.84
CA LEU A 97 1.52 -0.58 1.54
C LEU A 97 2.49 0.29 0.73
N ASN A 98 2.89 1.46 1.24
CA ASN A 98 3.89 2.31 0.59
C ASN A 98 5.29 1.69 0.71
N CYS A 99 5.64 0.86 -0.28
CA CYS A 99 6.90 0.11 -0.29
C CYS A 99 8.15 1.00 -0.27
N VAL A 100 8.07 2.22 -0.80
CA VAL A 100 9.19 3.18 -0.80
C VAL A 100 9.45 3.70 0.61
N ALA A 101 8.39 4.14 1.31
CA ALA A 101 8.50 4.56 2.71
C ALA A 101 8.95 3.41 3.62
N ASN A 102 8.39 2.21 3.43
CA ASN A 102 8.76 1.00 4.18
C ASN A 102 10.23 0.61 3.96
N GLY A 103 10.70 0.65 2.71
CA GLY A 103 12.10 0.39 2.39
C GLY A 103 13.06 1.42 3.00
N LYS A 104 12.64 2.69 3.06
CA LYS A 104 13.41 3.73 3.74
C LYS A 104 13.45 3.50 5.26
N LEU A 105 12.31 3.20 5.87
CA LEU A 105 12.21 2.87 7.29
C LEU A 105 13.08 1.66 7.67
N LEU A 106 13.11 0.63 6.84
CA LEU A 106 13.96 -0.54 7.03
C LEU A 106 15.45 -0.17 7.02
N ARG A 107 15.87 0.69 6.11
CA ARG A 107 17.26 1.16 6.01
C ARG A 107 17.67 2.06 7.19
N GLU A 108 16.73 2.80 7.78
CA GLU A 108 16.97 3.63 8.96
C GLU A 108 17.23 2.81 10.24
N LYS A 109 16.92 1.50 10.23
CA LYS A 109 17.16 0.58 11.36
C LYS A 109 16.59 1.07 12.70
N VAL A 110 15.44 1.75 12.65
CA VAL A 110 14.73 2.21 13.86
C VAL A 110 14.20 1.03 14.66
N PHE A 111 13.80 -0.04 13.96
CA PHE A 111 13.34 -1.30 14.54
C PHE A 111 14.20 -2.45 14.02
N ASP A 112 14.36 -3.49 14.84
CA ASP A 112 15.07 -4.71 14.45
C ASP A 112 14.27 -5.50 13.40
N ASN A 113 12.93 -5.52 13.53
CA ASN A 113 12.03 -6.19 12.61
C ASN A 113 10.83 -5.31 12.28
N ILE A 114 10.38 -5.39 11.03
CA ILE A 114 9.17 -4.72 10.52
C ILE A 114 8.28 -5.80 9.90
N TRP A 115 7.03 -5.86 10.33
CA TRP A 115 6.01 -6.71 9.73
C TRP A 115 4.88 -5.85 9.16
N ILE A 116 4.52 -6.12 7.92
CA ILE A 116 3.45 -5.39 7.22
C ILE A 116 2.32 -6.38 7.00
N GLN A 117 1.11 -6.03 7.46
CA GLN A 117 -0.07 -6.85 7.22
C GLN A 117 -0.28 -7.00 5.71
N PRO A 118 -0.30 -8.23 5.14
CA PRO A 118 -0.49 -8.43 3.70
C PRO A 118 -1.79 -7.82 3.15
N ALA A 119 -2.85 -7.84 3.94
CA ALA A 119 -4.11 -7.17 3.66
C ALA A 119 -4.21 -5.83 4.45
N ALA A 120 -3.20 -4.97 4.33
CA ALA A 120 -3.08 -3.75 5.14
C ALA A 120 -4.17 -2.71 4.86
N GLY A 121 -4.75 -2.68 3.65
CA GLY A 121 -5.83 -1.77 3.26
C GLY A 121 -7.21 -2.22 3.75
N ASP A 122 -8.25 -1.80 3.05
CA ASP A 122 -9.65 -2.00 3.45
C ASP A 122 -10.03 -3.47 3.67
N ALA A 123 -9.47 -4.40 2.87
CA ALA A 123 -9.71 -5.84 3.00
C ALA A 123 -9.31 -6.39 4.39
N GLY A 124 -8.30 -5.82 5.02
CA GLY A 124 -7.83 -6.22 6.34
C GLY A 124 -8.81 -5.88 7.47
N GLY A 125 -9.72 -4.94 7.25
CA GLY A 125 -10.78 -4.60 8.19
C GLY A 125 -11.69 -5.79 8.49
N ALA A 126 -12.02 -6.60 7.48
CA ALA A 126 -12.83 -7.81 7.66
C ALA A 126 -12.09 -8.87 8.51
N VAL A 127 -10.81 -9.11 8.26
CA VAL A 127 -9.96 -10.01 9.06
C VAL A 127 -9.84 -9.49 10.50
N GLY A 128 -9.58 -8.19 10.66
CA GLY A 128 -9.47 -7.55 11.97
C GLY A 128 -10.76 -7.61 12.78
N ALA A 129 -11.90 -7.40 12.14
CA ALA A 129 -13.22 -7.51 12.79
C ALA A 129 -13.50 -8.95 13.27
N ALA A 130 -13.21 -9.95 12.44
CA ALA A 130 -13.38 -11.35 12.82
C ALA A 130 -12.45 -11.74 13.99
N LEU A 131 -11.18 -11.34 13.95
CA LEU A 131 -10.25 -11.60 15.04
C LEU A 131 -10.62 -10.82 16.30
N GLY A 132 -11.06 -9.57 16.18
CA GLY A 132 -11.56 -8.76 17.29
C GLY A 132 -12.76 -9.43 17.97
N ALA A 133 -13.75 -9.87 17.21
CA ALA A 133 -14.89 -10.60 17.75
C ALA A 133 -14.42 -11.89 18.46
N TYR A 134 -13.57 -12.69 17.86
CA TYR A 134 -13.10 -13.95 18.43
C TYR A 134 -12.28 -13.75 19.71
N HIS A 135 -11.30 -12.85 19.70
CA HIS A 135 -10.38 -12.70 20.82
C HIS A 135 -10.87 -11.71 21.89
N LEU A 136 -11.49 -10.60 21.50
CA LEU A 136 -11.90 -9.55 22.44
C LEU A 136 -13.33 -9.77 22.96
N MET A 137 -14.30 -10.09 22.08
CA MET A 137 -15.68 -10.26 22.52
C MET A 137 -15.92 -11.66 23.11
N LEU A 138 -15.39 -12.71 22.49
CA LEU A 138 -15.58 -14.09 22.94
C LEU A 138 -14.48 -14.55 23.92
N GLY A 139 -13.50 -13.70 24.25
CA GLY A 139 -12.44 -13.97 25.20
C GLY A 139 -11.52 -15.15 24.82
N GLN A 140 -11.48 -15.53 23.55
CA GLN A 140 -10.65 -16.66 23.12
C GLN A 140 -9.16 -16.31 23.15
N ALA A 141 -8.36 -17.14 23.81
CA ALA A 141 -6.92 -16.91 23.94
C ALA A 141 -6.21 -16.94 22.58
N ARG A 142 -5.26 -16.02 22.38
CA ARG A 142 -4.35 -16.07 21.24
C ARG A 142 -3.40 -17.26 21.39
N LYS A 143 -3.31 -18.06 20.34
CA LYS A 143 -2.34 -19.16 20.21
C LYS A 143 -1.38 -18.78 19.08
N PRO A 144 -0.26 -18.09 19.38
CA PRO A 144 0.73 -17.76 18.36
C PRO A 144 1.30 -19.05 17.76
N MET A 145 1.45 -19.07 16.44
CA MET A 145 2.17 -20.15 15.78
C MET A 145 3.56 -19.62 15.43
N THR A 146 4.58 -20.33 15.90
CA THR A 146 5.96 -20.02 15.54
C THR A 146 6.33 -20.68 14.22
N GLY A 147 6.99 -19.93 13.34
CA GLY A 147 7.50 -20.46 12.07
C GLY A 147 6.49 -20.66 10.94
N GLN A 148 5.24 -20.23 11.12
CA GLN A 148 4.21 -20.30 10.07
C GLN A 148 3.44 -19.00 9.93
N ASP A 149 3.24 -18.55 8.70
CA ASP A 149 2.35 -17.45 8.36
C ASP A 149 0.93 -17.97 8.13
N ARG A 150 -0.01 -17.64 9.04
CA ARG A 150 -1.43 -17.99 8.88
C ARG A 150 -2.10 -17.30 7.70
N MET A 151 -1.59 -16.16 7.29
CA MET A 151 -2.07 -15.45 6.09
C MET A 151 -1.56 -16.09 4.80
N ARG A 152 -0.59 -17.03 4.87
CA ARG A 152 0.01 -17.69 3.70
C ARG A 152 0.41 -16.70 2.61
N GLY A 153 0.97 -15.55 3.00
CA GLY A 153 1.28 -14.46 2.07
C GLY A 153 0.05 -13.84 1.39
N ALA A 154 -1.14 -13.96 1.99
CA ALA A 154 -2.45 -13.57 1.46
C ALA A 154 -3.01 -14.52 0.36
N TYR A 155 -2.41 -15.68 0.12
CA TYR A 155 -2.95 -16.70 -0.78
C TYR A 155 -4.05 -17.52 -0.07
N LEU A 156 -5.20 -16.90 0.18
CA LEU A 156 -6.33 -17.48 0.92
C LEU A 156 -7.50 -17.87 0.01
N GLY A 157 -7.40 -17.63 -1.28
CA GLY A 157 -8.40 -17.97 -2.27
C GLY A 157 -8.46 -19.46 -2.62
N PRO A 158 -9.40 -19.85 -3.49
CA PRO A 158 -9.47 -21.24 -3.98
C PRO A 158 -8.24 -21.57 -4.84
N ARG A 159 -7.81 -22.81 -4.74
CA ARG A 159 -6.75 -23.36 -5.59
C ARG A 159 -7.37 -24.26 -6.66
N TYR A 160 -6.85 -24.18 -7.85
CA TYR A 160 -7.22 -25.06 -8.98
C TYR A 160 -5.97 -25.81 -9.47
N GLU A 161 -6.14 -27.09 -9.77
CA GLU A 161 -5.08 -27.88 -10.37
C GLU A 161 -4.98 -27.60 -11.89
N THR A 162 -3.80 -27.78 -12.46
CA THR A 162 -3.53 -27.47 -13.89
C THR A 162 -4.53 -28.12 -14.83
N VAL A 163 -4.90 -29.38 -14.59
CA VAL A 163 -5.88 -30.12 -15.41
C VAL A 163 -7.25 -29.46 -15.38
N ASP A 164 -7.71 -28.98 -14.22
CA ASP A 164 -8.99 -28.28 -14.08
C ASP A 164 -8.95 -26.91 -14.80
N ILE A 165 -7.83 -26.19 -14.67
CA ILE A 165 -7.61 -24.92 -15.37
C ILE A 165 -7.69 -25.12 -16.88
N GLU A 166 -6.98 -26.12 -17.41
CA GLU A 166 -7.00 -26.44 -18.86
C GLU A 166 -8.39 -26.80 -19.36
N GLN A 167 -9.14 -27.62 -18.61
CA GLN A 167 -10.51 -27.98 -18.99
C GLN A 167 -11.42 -26.75 -19.05
N ARG A 168 -11.34 -25.86 -18.05
CA ARG A 168 -12.13 -24.62 -18.01
C ARG A 168 -11.77 -23.67 -19.16
N LEU A 169 -10.48 -23.51 -19.46
CA LEU A 169 -10.01 -22.68 -20.57
C LEU A 169 -10.47 -23.22 -21.92
N LYS A 170 -10.38 -24.55 -22.13
CA LYS A 170 -10.90 -25.20 -23.35
C LYS A 170 -12.41 -25.02 -23.48
N ALA A 171 -13.16 -25.20 -22.40
CA ALA A 171 -14.62 -25.01 -22.39
C ALA A 171 -15.01 -23.55 -22.69
N ALA A 172 -14.19 -22.59 -22.28
CA ALA A 172 -14.38 -21.17 -22.57
C ALA A 172 -13.89 -20.75 -23.98
N GLY A 173 -13.34 -21.65 -24.79
CA GLY A 173 -12.80 -21.34 -26.11
C GLY A 173 -11.51 -20.49 -26.06
N ALA A 174 -10.79 -20.51 -24.95
CA ALA A 174 -9.55 -19.74 -24.81
C ALA A 174 -8.42 -20.35 -25.66
N VAL A 175 -7.60 -19.49 -26.26
CA VAL A 175 -6.35 -19.88 -26.93
C VAL A 175 -5.21 -19.74 -25.92
N PHE A 176 -4.58 -20.84 -25.56
CA PHE A 176 -3.51 -20.87 -24.57
C PHE A 176 -2.50 -21.98 -24.87
N SER A 177 -1.33 -21.90 -24.25
CA SER A 177 -0.30 -22.95 -24.24
C SER A 177 0.05 -23.30 -22.80
N THR A 178 0.25 -24.58 -22.53
CA THR A 178 0.79 -25.06 -21.25
C THR A 178 2.30 -25.23 -21.41
N VAL A 179 3.08 -24.61 -20.55
CA VAL A 179 4.54 -24.66 -20.55
C VAL A 179 5.05 -25.03 -19.15
N SER A 180 6.32 -25.36 -19.03
CA SER A 180 6.93 -25.64 -17.74
C SER A 180 7.07 -24.36 -16.88
N ASP A 181 7.21 -24.50 -15.57
CA ASP A 181 7.43 -23.35 -14.65
C ASP A 181 8.68 -22.55 -15.04
N ALA A 182 9.74 -23.22 -15.51
CA ALA A 182 10.96 -22.57 -15.97
C ALA A 182 10.70 -21.74 -17.25
N ASP A 183 9.96 -22.31 -18.22
CA ASP A 183 9.63 -21.61 -19.47
C ASP A 183 8.70 -20.42 -19.22
N VAL A 184 7.75 -20.53 -18.28
CA VAL A 184 6.87 -19.41 -17.91
C VAL A 184 7.70 -18.20 -17.43
N ILE A 185 8.71 -18.43 -16.58
CA ILE A 185 9.57 -17.38 -16.07
C ILE A 185 10.39 -16.75 -17.21
N GLU A 186 11.01 -17.58 -18.03
CA GLU A 186 11.86 -17.12 -19.14
C GLU A 186 11.07 -16.32 -20.17
N LEU A 187 9.93 -16.86 -20.63
CA LEU A 187 9.04 -16.19 -21.60
C LEU A 187 8.51 -14.86 -21.06
N THR A 188 8.20 -14.82 -19.76
CA THR A 188 7.75 -13.59 -19.10
C THR A 188 8.87 -12.55 -19.03
N ALA A 189 10.07 -12.96 -18.62
CA ALA A 189 11.23 -12.09 -18.56
C ALA A 189 11.58 -11.51 -19.93
N GLN A 190 11.54 -12.36 -20.98
CA GLN A 190 11.77 -11.92 -22.36
C GLN A 190 10.71 -10.91 -22.82
N ALA A 191 9.43 -11.19 -22.58
CA ALA A 191 8.35 -10.28 -22.95
C ALA A 191 8.48 -8.90 -22.28
N LEU A 192 8.86 -8.87 -21.00
CA LEU A 192 9.12 -7.62 -20.28
C LEU A 192 10.35 -6.88 -20.83
N ALA A 193 11.42 -7.59 -21.15
CA ALA A 193 12.63 -7.00 -21.77
C ALA A 193 12.33 -6.40 -23.16
N GLU A 194 11.37 -6.96 -23.91
CA GLU A 194 10.87 -6.44 -25.17
C GLU A 194 9.86 -5.27 -25.01
N GLY A 195 9.60 -4.82 -23.79
CA GLY A 195 8.67 -3.73 -23.47
C GLY A 195 7.19 -4.10 -23.55
N LYS A 196 6.85 -5.40 -23.54
CA LYS A 196 5.47 -5.87 -23.55
C LYS A 196 4.86 -5.81 -22.15
N ALA A 197 3.54 -5.59 -22.07
CA ALA A 197 2.78 -5.75 -20.84
C ALA A 197 2.43 -7.21 -20.61
N VAL A 198 2.62 -7.70 -19.38
CA VAL A 198 2.30 -9.09 -18.99
C VAL A 198 1.35 -9.08 -17.81
N GLY A 199 0.22 -9.79 -17.94
CA GLY A 199 -0.65 -10.11 -16.80
C GLY A 199 -0.12 -11.36 -16.08
N TRP A 200 0.18 -11.23 -14.78
CA TRP A 200 0.66 -12.34 -13.96
C TRP A 200 -0.42 -12.73 -12.94
N HIS A 201 -0.80 -14.01 -12.93
CA HIS A 201 -1.69 -14.58 -11.92
C HIS A 201 -1.00 -15.76 -11.25
N GLN A 202 -1.03 -15.75 -9.91
CA GLN A 202 -0.43 -16.79 -9.08
C GLN A 202 -1.29 -16.98 -7.82
N GLY A 203 -1.58 -18.22 -7.42
CA GLY A 203 -2.33 -18.46 -6.19
C GLY A 203 -2.97 -19.82 -6.11
#